data_a2e902cebf335d1c845d54f8eabd41c9
#
_entry.id   a2e902cebf335d1c845d54f8eabd41c9
#
_cell.length_a   1.000
_cell.length_b   1.000
_cell.length_c   1.000
_cell.angle_alpha   90.00
_cell.angle_beta   90.00
_cell.angle_gamma   90.00
#
_symmetry.space_group_name_H-M   'P 1'
#
loop_
_entity.id
_entity.type
_entity.pdbx_description
1 polymer ?
#
loop_
_entity_poly.entity_id
_entity_poly.type
_entity_poly.pdbx_seq_one_letter_code
_entity_poly.pdbx_strand_id
1 'polypeptide(L)'
;ADRSGHQLYGTIRIKDEIKKNNFTFIPSGRFDIGHTMLGSYEETGQGAIAVDKQHIRTRKIRAGLAAVENLSNNQYTFKRHGKIEYVADIERSSDFKYTYVGDGGTRFNDKLYSGALHNINGEIGIDIILPENFSIFLIYERNQALGVGHTDNLHIAIGYLPNKKTNYSVFLDGTDDTKTNYVISKNINDFLIDFKLTNHLMRPEEYEEASFNLRRKF
;
A
#
# COMPACT_ATOMS: atom_id res chain seq x y z
N ALA A 1 26.71 -7.27 -1.33
CA ALA A 1 27.03 -6.33 -2.43
C ALA A 1 26.00 -5.23 -2.43
N ASP A 2 26.42 -3.97 -2.54
CA ASP A 2 25.52 -2.81 -2.62
C ASP A 2 25.10 -2.56 -4.06
N ARG A 3 23.81 -2.31 -4.28
CA ARG A 3 23.25 -2.03 -5.60
C ARG A 3 22.54 -0.68 -5.57
N SER A 4 22.99 0.27 -6.35
CA SER A 4 22.34 1.57 -6.52
C SER A 4 21.30 1.52 -7.64
N GLY A 5 20.32 2.42 -7.61
CA GLY A 5 19.30 2.51 -8.65
C GLY A 5 18.64 3.87 -8.69
N HIS A 6 18.03 4.17 -9.85
CA HIS A 6 17.23 5.38 -10.08
C HIS A 6 15.87 4.98 -10.62
N GLN A 7 14.83 5.66 -10.18
CA GLN A 7 13.47 5.44 -10.65
C GLN A 7 12.83 6.76 -11.11
N LEU A 8 12.18 6.71 -12.27
CA LEU A 8 11.27 7.74 -12.74
C LEU A 8 9.87 7.13 -12.80
N TYR A 9 8.89 7.79 -12.20
CA TYR A 9 7.53 7.32 -12.13
C TYR A 9 6.54 8.45 -12.37
N GLY A 10 5.47 8.17 -13.13
CA GLY A 10 4.39 9.11 -13.40
C GLY A 10 3.03 8.41 -13.32
N THR A 11 2.02 9.14 -12.87
CA THR A 11 0.63 8.70 -12.79
C THR A 11 -0.31 9.76 -13.34
N ILE A 12 -1.26 9.32 -14.15
CA ILE A 12 -2.43 10.11 -14.55
C ILE A 12 -3.66 9.42 -13.98
N ARG A 13 -4.49 10.17 -13.26
CA ARG A 13 -5.73 9.67 -12.66
C ARG A 13 -6.90 10.57 -13.05
N ILE A 14 -7.99 9.94 -13.46
CA ILE A 14 -9.28 10.58 -13.73
C ILE A 14 -10.30 9.94 -12.79
N LYS A 15 -11.10 10.74 -12.12
CA LYS A 15 -12.22 10.31 -11.30
C LYS A 15 -13.38 11.28 -11.42
N ASP A 16 -14.59 10.78 -11.23
CA ASP A 16 -15.82 11.58 -11.15
C ASP A 16 -16.63 11.17 -9.92
N GLU A 17 -17.57 12.00 -9.48
CA GLU A 17 -18.44 11.74 -8.35
C GLU A 17 -19.90 11.90 -8.75
N ILE A 18 -20.64 10.80 -8.73
CA ILE A 18 -22.08 10.75 -9.07
C ILE A 18 -22.85 10.53 -7.78
N LYS A 19 -23.56 11.55 -7.33
CA LYS A 19 -24.38 11.50 -6.11
C LYS A 19 -25.82 11.13 -6.44
N LYS A 20 -26.34 10.13 -5.73
CA LYS A 20 -27.74 9.69 -5.84
C LYS A 20 -28.27 9.29 -4.46
N ASN A 21 -29.16 10.08 -3.89
CA ASN A 21 -29.65 9.90 -2.52
C ASN A 21 -28.49 9.86 -1.50
N ASN A 22 -28.41 8.80 -0.70
CA ASN A 22 -27.37 8.58 0.29
C ASN A 22 -26.08 7.98 -0.30
N PHE A 23 -26.10 7.63 -1.60
CA PHE A 23 -24.97 7.02 -2.28
C PHE A 23 -24.15 8.03 -3.08
N THR A 24 -22.85 7.86 -3.03
CA THR A 24 -21.90 8.50 -3.95
C THR A 24 -21.14 7.41 -4.68
N PHE A 25 -21.27 7.37 -6.00
CA PHE A 25 -20.53 6.47 -6.89
C PHE A 25 -19.32 7.21 -7.45
N ILE A 26 -18.16 6.55 -7.45
CA ILE A 26 -16.90 7.17 -7.85
C ILE A 26 -16.23 6.28 -8.91
N PRO A 27 -16.61 6.43 -10.19
CA PRO A 27 -15.85 5.80 -11.27
C PRO A 27 -14.47 6.42 -11.36
N SER A 28 -13.47 5.60 -11.67
CA SER A 28 -12.09 6.06 -11.78
C SER A 28 -11.32 5.30 -12.83
N GLY A 29 -10.43 6.01 -13.52
CA GLY A 29 -9.40 5.47 -14.39
C GLY A 29 -8.03 5.95 -13.95
N ARG A 30 -7.01 5.11 -14.09
CA ARG A 30 -5.63 5.47 -13.76
C ARG A 30 -4.67 4.79 -14.74
N PHE A 31 -3.68 5.54 -15.17
CA PHE A 31 -2.55 5.06 -15.94
C PHE A 31 -1.26 5.35 -15.19
N ASP A 32 -0.47 4.30 -14.98
CA ASP A 32 0.83 4.38 -14.32
C ASP A 32 1.93 4.03 -15.33
N ILE A 33 2.98 4.82 -15.37
CA ILE A 33 4.18 4.57 -16.16
C ILE A 33 5.41 4.74 -15.26
N GLY A 34 6.34 3.80 -15.35
CA GLY A 34 7.56 3.84 -14.56
C GLY A 34 8.74 3.24 -15.32
N HIS A 35 9.92 3.73 -14.99
CA HIS A 35 11.19 3.18 -15.44
C HIS A 35 12.18 3.17 -14.28
N THR A 36 12.62 1.99 -13.88
CA THR A 36 13.63 1.79 -12.85
C THR A 36 14.90 1.25 -13.51
N MET A 37 16.01 1.90 -13.23
CA MET A 37 17.34 1.49 -13.63
C MET A 37 18.10 1.05 -12.39
N LEU A 38 18.49 -0.21 -12.34
CA LEU A 38 19.35 -0.76 -11.30
C LEU A 38 20.77 -0.91 -11.83
N GLY A 39 21.76 -0.49 -11.05
CA GLY A 39 23.17 -0.61 -11.38
C GLY A 39 23.60 -2.06 -11.48
N SER A 40 24.76 -2.31 -12.07
CA SER A 40 25.43 -3.61 -12.00
C SER A 40 26.00 -3.82 -10.59
N TYR A 41 26.15 -5.09 -10.19
CA TYR A 41 26.85 -5.45 -8.96
C TYR A 41 27.55 -6.81 -9.13
N GLU A 42 28.51 -7.07 -8.29
CA GLU A 42 29.25 -8.32 -8.24
C GLU A 42 29.27 -8.86 -6.81
N GLU A 43 28.98 -10.13 -6.68
CA GLU A 43 29.05 -10.85 -5.40
C GLU A 43 30.47 -11.40 -5.19
N THR A 44 30.81 -11.70 -3.95
CA THR A 44 32.06 -12.32 -3.57
C THR A 44 31.80 -13.66 -2.89
N GLY A 45 32.68 -14.63 -3.11
CA GLY A 45 32.59 -15.97 -2.51
C GLY A 45 32.37 -17.09 -3.52
N GLN A 46 32.14 -18.28 -3.02
CA GLN A 46 31.90 -19.46 -3.86
C GLN A 46 30.51 -19.37 -4.50
N GLY A 47 30.44 -19.51 -5.81
CA GLY A 47 29.18 -19.36 -6.56
C GLY A 47 28.74 -17.91 -6.81
N ALA A 48 29.64 -16.94 -6.58
CA ALA A 48 29.39 -15.54 -6.80
C ALA A 48 28.98 -15.23 -8.25
N ILE A 49 28.00 -14.32 -8.41
CA ILE A 49 27.52 -13.84 -9.70
C ILE A 49 27.84 -12.35 -9.89
N ALA A 50 28.16 -11.99 -11.12
CA ALA A 50 28.21 -10.60 -11.58
C ALA A 50 26.93 -10.32 -12.37
N VAL A 51 26.15 -9.34 -11.91
CA VAL A 51 24.86 -8.97 -12.49
C VAL A 51 24.99 -7.68 -13.26
N ASP A 52 24.50 -7.67 -14.48
CA ASP A 52 24.48 -6.48 -15.33
C ASP A 52 23.47 -5.43 -14.86
N LYS A 53 23.54 -4.25 -15.45
CA LYS A 53 22.50 -3.22 -15.32
C LYS A 53 21.14 -3.77 -15.75
N GLN A 54 20.12 -3.51 -14.94
CA GLN A 54 18.75 -3.99 -15.20
C GLN A 54 17.82 -2.81 -15.39
N HIS A 55 16.96 -2.91 -16.40
CA HIS A 55 15.90 -1.94 -16.69
C HIS A 55 14.56 -2.60 -16.44
N ILE A 56 13.80 -2.03 -15.50
CA ILE A 56 12.46 -2.49 -15.17
C ILE A 56 11.48 -1.40 -15.61
N ARG A 57 10.58 -1.77 -16.49
CA ARG A 57 9.52 -0.88 -16.98
C ARG A 57 8.21 -1.27 -16.32
N THR A 58 7.41 -0.28 -15.99
CA THR A 58 6.06 -0.44 -15.43
C THR A 58 5.08 0.30 -16.30
N ARG A 59 4.04 -0.39 -16.77
CA ARG A 59 2.89 0.21 -17.44
C ARG A 59 1.64 -0.48 -16.94
N LYS A 60 0.82 0.25 -16.16
CA LYS A 60 -0.41 -0.28 -15.58
C LYS A 60 -1.60 0.58 -15.97
N ILE A 61 -2.67 -0.08 -16.36
CA ILE A 61 -3.98 0.55 -16.56
C ILE A 61 -4.90 0.04 -15.48
N ARG A 62 -5.66 0.96 -14.88
CA ARG A 62 -6.63 0.65 -13.83
C ARG A 62 -7.96 1.26 -14.18
N ALA A 63 -9.03 0.49 -13.96
CA ALA A 63 -10.41 0.96 -14.05
C ALA A 63 -11.14 0.49 -12.81
N GLY A 64 -11.84 1.41 -12.12
CA GLY A 64 -12.48 1.10 -10.86
C GLY A 64 -13.78 1.85 -10.64
N LEU A 65 -14.59 1.28 -9.78
CA LEU A 65 -15.81 1.89 -9.25
C LEU A 65 -15.79 1.75 -7.74
N ALA A 66 -15.93 2.87 -7.04
CA ALA A 66 -16.22 2.88 -5.62
C ALA A 66 -17.63 3.37 -5.37
N ALA A 67 -18.25 2.89 -4.29
CA ALA A 67 -19.54 3.35 -3.81
C ALA A 67 -19.43 3.65 -2.31
N VAL A 68 -19.96 4.79 -1.91
CA VAL A 68 -20.03 5.21 -0.50
C VAL A 68 -21.47 5.53 -0.17
N GLU A 69 -21.99 4.94 0.89
CA GLU A 69 -23.29 5.26 1.44
C GLU A 69 -23.14 5.94 2.80
N ASN A 70 -23.79 7.08 2.97
CA ASN A 70 -23.86 7.83 4.22
C ASN A 70 -25.22 7.67 4.88
N LEU A 71 -25.24 7.09 6.07
CA LEU A 71 -26.42 6.87 6.90
C LEU A 71 -26.28 7.61 8.25
N SER A 72 -25.91 8.88 8.18
CA SER A 72 -25.65 9.69 9.38
C SER A 72 -26.97 10.27 9.93
N ASN A 73 -27.05 10.33 11.25
CA ASN A 73 -28.08 11.07 11.96
C ASN A 73 -27.43 12.03 12.98
N ASN A 74 -28.23 12.67 13.84
CA ASN A 74 -27.74 13.64 14.83
C ASN A 74 -26.89 13.00 15.96
N GLN A 75 -26.90 11.68 16.10
CA GLN A 75 -26.23 10.96 17.18
C GLN A 75 -24.97 10.23 16.71
N TYR A 76 -24.96 9.74 15.47
CA TYR A 76 -23.82 9.01 14.92
C TYR A 76 -23.66 9.24 13.42
N THR A 77 -22.44 9.05 12.93
CA THR A 77 -22.16 8.95 11.50
C THR A 77 -21.83 7.50 11.19
N PHE A 78 -22.58 6.92 10.24
CA PHE A 78 -22.35 5.58 9.75
C PHE A 78 -22.14 5.64 8.22
N LYS A 79 -21.01 5.12 7.76
CA LYS A 79 -20.70 5.01 6.33
C LYS A 79 -20.42 3.57 5.98
N ARG A 80 -20.98 3.13 4.87
CA ARG A 80 -20.56 1.89 4.20
C ARG A 80 -19.86 2.26 2.91
N HIS A 81 -18.79 1.60 2.60
CA HIS A 81 -18.11 1.79 1.33
C HIS A 81 -17.66 0.47 0.73
N GLY A 82 -17.56 0.46 -0.58
CA GLY A 82 -17.00 -0.65 -1.32
C GLY A 82 -16.31 -0.14 -2.56
N LYS A 83 -15.31 -0.88 -3.03
CA LYS A 83 -14.56 -0.57 -4.23
C LYS A 83 -14.24 -1.86 -4.96
N ILE A 84 -14.33 -1.82 -6.26
CA ILE A 84 -13.76 -2.82 -7.16
C ILE A 84 -12.88 -2.12 -8.18
N GLU A 85 -11.69 -2.65 -8.41
CA GLU A 85 -10.73 -2.10 -9.35
C GLU A 85 -10.10 -3.24 -10.16
N TYR A 86 -10.18 -3.16 -11.46
CA TYR A 86 -9.42 -4.01 -12.37
C TYR A 86 -8.10 -3.35 -12.70
N VAL A 87 -7.01 -4.12 -12.68
CA VAL A 87 -5.65 -3.68 -12.99
C VAL A 87 -5.06 -4.58 -14.06
N ALA A 88 -4.69 -3.98 -15.19
CA ALA A 88 -3.88 -4.62 -16.22
C ALA A 88 -2.43 -4.13 -16.09
N ASP A 89 -1.49 -5.05 -15.80
CA ASP A 89 -0.05 -4.80 -15.77
C ASP A 89 0.56 -5.20 -17.11
N ILE A 90 0.62 -4.24 -18.03
CA ILE A 90 0.98 -4.51 -19.44
C ILE A 90 2.47 -4.82 -19.58
N GLU A 91 3.32 -4.26 -18.72
CA GLU A 91 4.77 -4.42 -18.79
C GLU A 91 5.30 -4.90 -17.44
N ARG A 92 5.35 -6.21 -17.27
CA ARG A 92 5.67 -6.91 -16.01
C ARG A 92 6.96 -7.71 -16.02
N SER A 93 7.72 -7.66 -17.11
CA SER A 93 8.97 -8.42 -17.22
C SER A 93 10.18 -7.53 -17.36
N SER A 94 11.30 -8.00 -16.86
CA SER A 94 12.61 -7.41 -17.06
C SER A 94 13.64 -8.48 -17.39
N ASP A 95 14.62 -8.15 -18.22
CA ASP A 95 15.75 -9.02 -18.48
C ASP A 95 16.71 -8.98 -17.29
N PHE A 96 17.10 -10.16 -16.82
CA PHE A 96 18.09 -10.35 -15.78
C PHE A 96 19.30 -11.07 -16.38
N LYS A 97 20.41 -10.34 -16.54
CA LYS A 97 21.65 -10.83 -17.15
C LYS A 97 22.74 -10.96 -16.11
N TYR A 98 23.35 -12.14 -16.05
CA TYR A 98 24.42 -12.42 -15.09
C TYR A 98 25.46 -13.38 -15.65
N THR A 99 26.63 -13.41 -15.00
CA THR A 99 27.73 -14.35 -15.24
C THR A 99 28.21 -14.88 -13.90
N TYR A 100 28.64 -16.13 -13.83
CA TYR A 100 29.40 -16.64 -12.66
C TYR A 100 30.80 -16.09 -12.67
N VAL A 101 31.26 -15.52 -11.55
CA VAL A 101 32.55 -14.85 -11.44
C VAL A 101 33.74 -15.84 -11.70
N GLY A 102 33.56 -17.13 -11.40
CA GLY A 102 34.57 -18.18 -11.59
C GLY A 102 34.49 -18.96 -12.90
N ASP A 103 33.53 -18.70 -13.79
CA ASP A 103 33.20 -19.57 -14.93
C ASP A 103 33.66 -19.01 -16.30
N GLY A 104 34.71 -18.20 -16.32
CA GLY A 104 35.35 -17.79 -17.59
C GLY A 104 34.48 -17.01 -18.58
N GLY A 105 33.28 -16.48 -18.16
CA GLY A 105 32.51 -15.51 -18.95
C GLY A 105 31.24 -16.01 -19.63
N THR A 106 30.73 -17.20 -19.32
CA THR A 106 29.42 -17.66 -19.81
C THR A 106 28.32 -16.72 -19.31
N ARG A 107 27.59 -16.07 -20.24
CA ARG A 107 26.53 -15.10 -19.92
C ARG A 107 25.18 -15.79 -19.93
N PHE A 108 24.43 -15.60 -18.87
CA PHE A 108 23.05 -16.06 -18.71
C PHE A 108 22.09 -14.88 -18.88
N ASN A 109 20.92 -15.15 -19.43
CA ASN A 109 19.87 -14.16 -19.65
C ASN A 109 18.52 -14.77 -19.29
N ASP A 110 17.96 -14.34 -18.17
CA ASP A 110 16.67 -14.78 -17.67
C ASP A 110 15.63 -13.65 -17.75
N LYS A 111 14.37 -14.00 -17.87
CA LYS A 111 13.25 -13.06 -17.74
C LYS A 111 12.62 -13.18 -16.37
N LEU A 112 12.67 -12.09 -15.62
CA LEU A 112 11.97 -11.97 -14.35
C LEU A 112 10.58 -11.38 -14.60
N TYR A 113 9.55 -12.01 -14.03
CA TYR A 113 8.17 -11.55 -14.11
C TYR A 113 7.70 -11.06 -12.74
N SER A 114 7.04 -9.90 -12.71
CA SER A 114 6.45 -9.32 -11.50
C SER A 114 4.93 -9.51 -11.52
N GLY A 115 4.44 -10.48 -10.74
CA GLY A 115 3.01 -10.66 -10.51
C GLY A 115 2.20 -11.13 -11.73
N ALA A 116 0.87 -10.98 -11.64
CA ALA A 116 -0.07 -11.35 -12.69
C ALA A 116 -0.27 -10.20 -13.70
N LEU A 117 -0.59 -10.56 -14.96
CA LEU A 117 -0.98 -9.59 -15.98
C LEU A 117 -2.29 -8.87 -15.61
N HIS A 118 -3.23 -9.61 -15.02
CA HIS A 118 -4.54 -9.12 -14.65
C HIS A 118 -4.78 -9.32 -13.15
N ASN A 119 -5.24 -8.27 -12.48
CA ASN A 119 -5.59 -8.30 -11.06
C ASN A 119 -6.96 -7.66 -10.86
N ILE A 120 -7.68 -8.15 -9.88
CA ILE A 120 -8.94 -7.56 -9.40
C ILE A 120 -8.74 -7.23 -7.93
N ASN A 121 -8.87 -5.95 -7.58
CA ASN A 121 -8.81 -5.48 -6.20
C ASN A 121 -10.23 -5.19 -5.74
N GLY A 122 -10.65 -5.82 -4.65
CA GLY A 122 -11.91 -5.59 -3.98
C GLY A 122 -11.66 -5.01 -2.58
N GLU A 123 -12.51 -4.07 -2.17
CA GLU A 123 -12.49 -3.46 -0.84
C GLU A 123 -13.92 -3.28 -0.37
N ILE A 124 -14.20 -3.65 0.87
CA ILE A 124 -15.44 -3.31 1.56
C ILE A 124 -15.11 -2.78 2.95
N GLY A 125 -15.84 -1.76 3.40
CA GLY A 125 -15.55 -1.18 4.70
C GLY A 125 -16.77 -0.50 5.32
N ILE A 126 -16.62 -0.28 6.63
CA ILE A 126 -17.59 0.39 7.48
C ILE A 126 -16.85 1.39 8.36
N ASP A 127 -17.34 2.64 8.37
CA ASP A 127 -16.87 3.69 9.26
C ASP A 127 -18.02 4.07 10.20
N ILE A 128 -17.78 4.01 11.50
CA ILE A 128 -18.73 4.41 12.54
C ILE A 128 -18.08 5.51 13.37
N ILE A 129 -18.71 6.66 13.44
CA ILE A 129 -18.32 7.74 14.34
C ILE A 129 -19.48 7.90 15.35
N LEU A 130 -19.14 7.59 16.62
CA LEU A 130 -20.05 7.60 17.75
C LEU A 130 -20.06 8.98 18.44
N PRO A 131 -21.05 9.27 19.30
CA PRO A 131 -20.97 10.38 20.24
C PRO A 131 -19.67 10.36 21.03
N GLU A 132 -19.27 11.50 21.57
CA GLU A 132 -18.03 11.65 22.34
C GLU A 132 -16.75 11.42 21.52
N ASN A 133 -16.84 11.51 20.19
CA ASN A 133 -15.71 11.45 19.28
C ASN A 133 -14.96 10.10 19.23
N PHE A 134 -15.63 9.02 19.53
CA PHE A 134 -15.14 7.68 19.22
C PHE A 134 -15.39 7.32 17.76
N SER A 135 -14.45 6.63 17.17
CA SER A 135 -14.56 6.12 15.78
C SER A 135 -14.11 4.67 15.70
N ILE A 136 -14.78 3.92 14.84
CA ILE A 136 -14.45 2.52 14.52
C ILE A 136 -14.43 2.41 13.01
N PHE A 137 -13.34 1.87 12.45
CA PHE A 137 -13.19 1.60 11.04
C PHE A 137 -12.88 0.11 10.86
N LEU A 138 -13.57 -0.51 9.93
CA LEU A 138 -13.35 -1.89 9.55
C LEU A 138 -13.26 -1.93 8.03
N ILE A 139 -12.15 -2.43 7.49
CA ILE A 139 -11.92 -2.56 6.06
C ILE A 139 -11.39 -3.96 5.77
N TYR A 140 -12.02 -4.65 4.84
CA TYR A 140 -11.51 -5.87 4.24
C TYR A 140 -11.12 -5.61 2.81
N GLU A 141 -9.92 -6.02 2.45
CA GLU A 141 -9.37 -5.91 1.09
C GLU A 141 -9.01 -7.29 0.57
N ARG A 142 -9.30 -7.53 -0.71
CA ARG A 142 -8.82 -8.69 -1.44
C ARG A 142 -8.17 -8.25 -2.74
N ASN A 143 -6.95 -8.71 -2.95
CA ASN A 143 -6.23 -8.57 -4.21
C ASN A 143 -6.14 -9.94 -4.87
N GLN A 144 -6.90 -10.14 -5.93
CA GLN A 144 -6.94 -11.36 -6.72
C GLN A 144 -6.04 -11.21 -7.94
N ALA A 145 -4.86 -11.83 -7.91
CA ALA A 145 -3.96 -11.97 -9.05
C ALA A 145 -4.42 -13.15 -9.92
N LEU A 146 -4.99 -12.87 -11.09
CA LEU A 146 -5.59 -13.92 -11.93
C LEU A 146 -4.53 -14.90 -12.43
N GLY A 147 -4.75 -16.19 -12.16
CA GLY A 147 -3.82 -17.25 -12.51
C GLY A 147 -2.60 -17.40 -11.61
N VAL A 148 -2.51 -16.60 -10.52
CA VAL A 148 -1.37 -16.65 -9.57
C VAL A 148 -1.83 -16.96 -8.16
N GLY A 149 -2.84 -16.24 -7.64
CA GLY A 149 -3.33 -16.39 -6.28
C GLY A 149 -4.05 -15.14 -5.78
N HIS A 150 -4.18 -15.02 -4.47
CA HIS A 150 -4.78 -13.84 -3.84
C HIS A 150 -4.10 -13.50 -2.52
N THR A 151 -4.28 -12.26 -2.08
CA THR A 151 -3.96 -11.79 -0.74
C THR A 151 -5.19 -11.13 -0.14
N ASP A 152 -5.45 -11.42 1.12
CA ASP A 152 -6.55 -10.85 1.89
C ASP A 152 -5.97 -10.02 3.04
N ASN A 153 -6.51 -8.81 3.24
CA ASN A 153 -6.13 -7.92 4.31
C ASN A 153 -7.36 -7.52 5.12
N LEU A 154 -7.23 -7.50 6.42
CA LEU A 154 -8.24 -6.99 7.34
C LEU A 154 -7.65 -5.85 8.14
N HIS A 155 -8.25 -4.67 8.05
CA HIS A 155 -7.85 -3.49 8.80
C HIS A 155 -8.95 -3.14 9.79
N ILE A 156 -8.59 -3.02 11.05
CA ILE A 156 -9.47 -2.54 12.11
C ILE A 156 -8.80 -1.34 12.75
N ALA A 157 -9.52 -0.23 12.85
CA ALA A 157 -9.04 0.95 13.56
C ALA A 157 -10.07 1.42 14.58
N ILE A 158 -9.60 1.76 15.77
CA ILE A 158 -10.39 2.41 16.82
C ILE A 158 -9.72 3.73 17.13
N GLY A 159 -10.49 4.80 17.08
CA GLY A 159 -10.00 6.15 17.33
C GLY A 159 -10.78 6.83 18.44
N TYR A 160 -10.11 7.71 19.17
CA TYR A 160 -10.72 8.61 20.13
C TYR A 160 -10.13 10.01 19.99
N LEU A 161 -11.02 10.98 19.77
CA LEU A 161 -10.66 12.38 19.53
C LEU A 161 -11.23 13.26 20.68
N PRO A 162 -10.59 13.30 21.87
CA PRO A 162 -11.12 14.04 23.03
C PRO A 162 -11.28 15.54 22.75
N ASN A 163 -10.52 16.06 21.80
CA ASN A 163 -10.62 17.44 21.31
C ASN A 163 -10.05 17.53 19.89
N LYS A 164 -10.24 18.67 19.21
CA LYS A 164 -9.76 18.90 17.84
C LYS A 164 -8.23 18.84 17.65
N LYS A 165 -7.47 18.77 18.74
CA LYS A 165 -6.00 18.83 18.73
C LYS A 165 -5.33 17.50 19.03
N THR A 166 -6.04 16.56 19.64
CA THR A 166 -5.46 15.29 20.09
C THR A 166 -6.24 14.11 19.55
N ASN A 167 -5.58 13.15 18.95
CA ASN A 167 -6.14 11.91 18.47
C ASN A 167 -5.37 10.72 19.06
N TYR A 168 -6.10 9.76 19.59
CA TYR A 168 -5.58 8.46 20.00
C TYR A 168 -6.16 7.43 19.06
N SER A 169 -5.34 6.57 18.46
CA SER A 169 -5.83 5.52 17.60
C SER A 169 -5.03 4.23 17.74
N VAL A 170 -5.73 3.13 17.58
CA VAL A 170 -5.18 1.79 17.52
C VAL A 170 -5.58 1.20 16.18
N PHE A 171 -4.61 0.74 15.42
CA PHE A 171 -4.82 0.07 14.14
C PHE A 171 -4.35 -1.37 14.25
N LEU A 172 -5.12 -2.28 13.71
CA LEU A 172 -4.79 -3.68 13.57
C LEU A 172 -4.82 -4.00 12.09
N ASP A 173 -3.66 -4.31 11.54
CA ASP A 173 -3.48 -4.67 10.15
C ASP A 173 -3.23 -6.18 10.08
N GLY A 174 -4.20 -6.91 9.55
CA GLY A 174 -4.16 -8.36 9.44
C GLY A 174 -3.80 -8.81 8.03
N THR A 175 -2.59 -9.28 7.91
CA THR A 175 -2.09 -10.13 6.81
C THR A 175 -1.48 -11.38 7.45
N ASP A 176 -0.69 -12.15 6.72
CA ASP A 176 0.13 -13.24 7.28
C ASP A 176 1.04 -12.77 8.44
N ASP A 177 1.37 -11.47 8.47
CA ASP A 177 2.08 -10.76 9.55
C ASP A 177 1.17 -9.70 10.19
N THR A 178 0.30 -10.14 11.11
CA THR A 178 -0.62 -9.22 11.80
C THR A 178 0.13 -8.23 12.69
N LYS A 179 -0.02 -6.93 12.39
CA LYS A 179 0.62 -5.83 13.11
C LYS A 179 -0.40 -5.00 13.85
N THR A 180 -0.08 -4.64 15.09
CA THR A 180 -0.83 -3.67 15.86
C THR A 180 -0.04 -2.35 15.93
N ASN A 181 -0.68 -1.27 15.57
CA ASN A 181 -0.11 0.07 15.61
C ASN A 181 -0.88 0.93 16.61
N TYR A 182 -0.20 1.48 17.59
CA TYR A 182 -0.74 2.48 18.51
C TYR A 182 -0.24 3.84 18.06
N VAL A 183 -1.15 4.77 17.79
CA VAL A 183 -0.80 6.10 17.31
C VAL A 183 -1.39 7.16 18.22
N ILE A 184 -0.55 8.08 18.67
CA ILE A 184 -0.97 9.30 19.37
C ILE A 184 -0.57 10.47 18.49
N SER A 185 -1.56 11.24 18.05
CA SER A 185 -1.34 12.43 17.24
C SER A 185 -1.79 13.68 18.01
N LYS A 186 -0.96 14.71 18.03
CA LYS A 186 -1.27 15.98 18.70
C LYS A 186 -0.93 17.18 17.81
N ASN A 187 -1.91 18.05 17.61
CA ASN A 187 -1.70 19.34 16.96
C ASN A 187 -1.35 20.40 18.01
N ILE A 188 -0.17 21.02 17.89
CA ILE A 188 0.28 22.14 18.71
C ILE A 188 0.61 23.29 17.75
N ASN A 189 -0.26 24.28 17.70
CA ASN A 189 -0.18 25.39 16.73
C ASN A 189 -0.07 24.86 15.29
N ASP A 190 1.03 25.20 14.59
CA ASP A 190 1.31 24.77 13.21
C ASP A 190 2.02 23.41 13.12
N PHE A 191 2.25 22.76 14.24
CA PHE A 191 2.96 21.47 14.28
C PHE A 191 2.00 20.32 14.52
N LEU A 192 2.16 19.25 13.77
CA LEU A 192 1.58 17.94 14.02
C LEU A 192 2.68 17.04 14.57
N ILE A 193 2.44 16.49 15.74
CA ILE A 193 3.32 15.53 16.42
C ILE A 193 2.63 14.19 16.39
N ASP A 194 3.27 13.18 15.81
CA ASP A 194 2.80 11.80 15.79
C ASP A 194 3.81 10.92 16.52
N PHE A 195 3.33 10.14 17.45
CA PHE A 195 4.07 9.06 18.08
C PHE A 195 3.39 7.74 17.71
N LYS A 196 4.15 6.80 17.18
CA LYS A 196 3.65 5.49 16.75
C LYS A 196 4.47 4.40 17.40
N LEU A 197 3.78 3.41 17.96
CA LEU A 197 4.35 2.13 18.38
C LEU A 197 3.76 1.04 17.48
N THR A 198 4.61 0.16 16.99
CA THR A 198 4.21 -1.00 16.18
C THR A 198 4.67 -2.26 16.88
N ASN A 199 3.76 -3.22 17.01
CA ASN A 199 4.07 -4.54 17.55
C ASN A 199 3.49 -5.62 16.63
N HIS A 200 4.17 -6.76 16.48
CA HIS A 200 3.66 -7.95 15.82
C HIS A 200 2.82 -8.75 16.79
N LEU A 201 1.52 -8.94 16.48
CA LEU A 201 0.60 -9.62 17.36
C LEU A 201 0.95 -11.11 17.55
N MET A 202 1.45 -11.75 16.50
CA MET A 202 1.77 -13.19 16.47
C MET A 202 3.22 -13.49 16.92
N ARG A 203 4.09 -12.48 16.92
CA ARG A 203 5.50 -12.59 17.28
C ARG A 203 5.96 -11.36 18.06
N PRO A 204 5.42 -11.15 19.27
CA PRO A 204 5.70 -9.92 20.04
C PRO A 204 7.18 -9.77 20.46
N GLU A 205 7.93 -10.86 20.40
CA GLU A 205 9.36 -10.89 20.78
C GLU A 205 10.29 -10.41 19.67
N GLU A 206 9.82 -10.37 18.42
CA GLU A 206 10.71 -10.13 17.26
C GLU A 206 10.77 -8.68 16.82
N TYR A 207 9.77 -7.83 17.13
CA TYR A 207 9.74 -6.49 16.59
C TYR A 207 8.91 -5.49 17.40
N GLU A 208 9.60 -4.53 17.99
CA GLU A 208 8.98 -3.31 18.49
C GLU A 208 9.60 -2.12 17.75
N GLU A 209 8.80 -1.41 17.00
CA GLU A 209 9.21 -0.17 16.35
C GLU A 209 8.53 1.02 17.05
N ALA A 210 9.33 1.97 17.53
CA ALA A 210 8.85 3.25 17.98
C ALA A 210 9.28 4.32 16.98
N SER A 211 8.33 5.10 16.47
CA SER A 211 8.62 6.23 15.60
C SER A 211 8.01 7.52 16.12
N PHE A 212 8.73 8.60 15.91
CA PHE A 212 8.32 9.96 16.26
C PHE A 212 8.41 10.82 15.00
N ASN A 213 7.30 11.46 14.63
CA ASN A 213 7.23 12.36 13.48
C ASN A 213 6.80 13.75 13.93
N LEU A 214 7.53 14.75 13.48
CA LEU A 214 7.18 16.15 13.62
C LEU A 214 6.99 16.77 12.24
N ARG A 215 5.78 17.23 11.95
CA ARG A 215 5.45 17.89 10.67
C ARG A 215 4.94 19.30 10.93
N ARG A 216 5.44 20.27 10.18
CA ARG A 216 4.91 21.63 10.17
C ARG A 216 3.87 21.76 9.06
N LYS A 217 2.73 22.34 9.40
CA LYS A 217 1.70 22.75 8.41
C LYS A 217 2.06 24.16 7.95
N PHE A 218 2.20 24.35 6.66
CA PHE A 218 2.39 25.64 6.02
C PHE A 218 1.05 26.20 5.54
#